data_bb17409f77714000f482f70a0575664c
#
_entry.id   bb17409f77714000f482f70a0575664c
#
_cell.length_a   1.000
_cell.length_b   1.000
_cell.length_c   1.000
_cell.angle_alpha   90.00
_cell.angle_beta   90.00
_cell.angle_gamma   90.00
#
_symmetry.space_group_name_H-M   'P 1'
#
loop_
_entity.id
_entity.type
_entity.pdbx_description
1 polymer ?
#
loop_
_entity_poly.entity_id
_entity_poly.type
_entity_poly.pdbx_seq_one_letter_code
_entity_poly.pdbx_strand_id
1 'polypeptide(L)'
;VKFDPYTSVEPSQGMYFRVDVNSQTNMGRDVMQETVNWWSKQPKEISDEAFSDDNRISLSDMIKNINKFSVGVDVFWCQGPLFDYAILQDIYKQLGNPVPWQYWQIRDSRTLFSLVPRDVNEKRTGLHNALEDCYFQAKKVQKVYKQLGIKNV
;
A
#
# COMPACT_ATOMS: atom_id res chain seq x y z
N VAL A 1 -0.38 6.51 1.76
CA VAL A 1 -1.15 7.49 2.53
C VAL A 1 -0.46 7.72 3.86
N LYS A 2 -0.24 9.01 4.24
CA LYS A 2 0.20 9.39 5.59
C LYS A 2 -1.01 9.68 6.48
N PHE A 3 -0.95 9.22 7.71
CA PHE A 3 -2.01 9.45 8.70
C PHE A 3 -1.44 9.31 10.12
N ASP A 4 -2.14 9.89 11.08
CA ASP A 4 -1.91 9.67 12.50
C ASP A 4 -2.95 8.66 13.03
N PRO A 5 -2.52 7.48 13.51
CA PRO A 5 -3.46 6.45 13.98
C PRO A 5 -4.20 6.82 15.27
N TYR A 6 -3.71 7.81 16.03
CA TYR A 6 -4.24 8.21 17.33
C TYR A 6 -5.31 9.29 17.26
N THR A 7 -5.60 9.81 16.07
CA THR A 7 -6.61 10.86 15.88
C THR A 7 -7.79 10.37 15.06
N SER A 8 -8.84 11.19 14.99
CA SER A 8 -9.97 10.99 14.07
C SER A 8 -9.91 11.96 12.88
N VAL A 9 -8.76 12.60 12.66
CA VAL A 9 -8.54 13.48 11.50
C VAL A 9 -8.43 12.61 10.26
N GLU A 10 -9.21 12.96 9.22
CA GLU A 10 -9.20 12.24 7.95
C GLU A 10 -7.81 12.26 7.32
N PRO A 11 -7.27 11.10 6.90
CA PRO A 11 -6.05 11.06 6.11
C PRO A 11 -6.20 11.87 4.83
N SER A 12 -5.30 12.80 4.57
CA SER A 12 -5.38 13.72 3.40
C SER A 12 -4.14 13.70 2.51
N GLN A 13 -3.05 13.09 2.99
CA GLN A 13 -1.80 13.01 2.24
C GLN A 13 -1.67 11.65 1.58
N GLY A 14 -1.95 11.58 0.29
CA GLY A 14 -1.78 10.38 -0.51
C GLY A 14 -0.69 10.55 -1.58
N MET A 15 -0.11 9.44 -1.99
CA MET A 15 0.78 9.34 -3.14
C MET A 15 0.34 8.15 -3.99
N TYR A 16 0.15 8.39 -5.27
CA TYR A 16 -0.25 7.37 -6.23
C TYR A 16 0.55 7.50 -7.52
N PHE A 17 1.02 6.39 -8.03
CA PHE A 17 1.67 6.30 -9.32
C PHE A 17 1.57 4.87 -9.87
N ARG A 18 1.68 4.75 -11.18
CA ARG A 18 1.83 3.47 -11.87
C ARG A 18 3.30 3.26 -12.20
N VAL A 19 3.77 2.03 -12.00
CA VAL A 19 5.16 1.68 -12.29
C VAL A 19 5.23 1.06 -13.69
N ASP A 20 6.25 1.46 -14.45
CA ASP A 20 6.49 0.88 -15.77
C ASP A 20 6.75 -0.63 -15.68
N VAL A 21 5.97 -1.41 -16.44
CA VAL A 21 6.06 -2.86 -16.45
C VAL A 21 7.37 -3.34 -17.10
N ASN A 22 7.79 -2.67 -18.18
CA ASN A 22 9.00 -3.06 -18.88
C ASN A 22 10.25 -2.88 -18.00
N SER A 23 10.27 -1.84 -17.17
CA SER A 23 11.36 -1.63 -16.21
C SER A 23 11.49 -2.77 -15.20
N GLN A 24 10.38 -3.44 -14.90
CA GLN A 24 10.34 -4.58 -13.97
C GLN A 24 10.76 -5.88 -14.67
N THR A 25 10.18 -6.18 -15.82
CA THR A 25 10.49 -7.42 -16.58
C THR A 25 11.93 -7.44 -17.08
N ASN A 26 12.49 -6.29 -17.48
CA ASN A 26 13.91 -6.16 -17.85
C ASN A 26 14.88 -6.45 -16.68
N MET A 27 14.41 -6.36 -15.44
CA MET A 27 15.17 -6.77 -14.25
C MET A 27 14.96 -8.25 -13.88
N GLY A 28 14.27 -9.02 -14.72
CA GLY A 28 13.97 -10.44 -14.47
C GLY A 28 12.83 -10.67 -13.47
N ARG A 29 11.95 -9.69 -13.28
CA ARG A 29 10.76 -9.85 -12.44
C ARG A 29 9.66 -10.55 -13.23
N ASP A 30 9.01 -11.50 -12.59
CA ASP A 30 7.99 -12.33 -13.23
C ASP A 30 6.61 -11.65 -13.24
N VAL A 31 5.83 -11.99 -14.26
CA VAL A 31 4.40 -11.70 -14.32
C VAL A 31 3.64 -12.99 -14.06
N MET A 32 2.95 -13.07 -12.93
CA MET A 32 2.18 -14.25 -12.57
C MET A 32 0.89 -14.33 -13.38
N GLN A 33 0.70 -15.44 -14.10
CA GLN A 33 -0.48 -15.64 -14.95
C GLN A 33 -1.79 -15.61 -14.16
N GLU A 34 -1.78 -16.09 -12.91
CA GLU A 34 -2.94 -16.05 -12.02
C GLU A 34 -3.36 -14.60 -11.73
N THR A 35 -2.40 -13.70 -11.55
CA THR A 35 -2.66 -12.26 -11.35
C THR A 35 -3.27 -11.64 -12.61
N VAL A 36 -2.76 -11.98 -13.80
CA VAL A 36 -3.32 -11.53 -15.08
C VAL A 36 -4.76 -12.02 -15.23
N ASN A 37 -5.00 -13.31 -14.96
CA ASN A 37 -6.32 -13.91 -15.02
C ASN A 37 -7.30 -13.32 -14.00
N TRP A 38 -6.82 -12.89 -12.84
CA TRP A 38 -7.63 -12.21 -11.85
C TRP A 38 -8.05 -10.82 -12.34
N TRP A 39 -7.11 -10.04 -12.88
CA TRP A 39 -7.37 -8.73 -13.43
C TRP A 39 -8.33 -8.77 -14.62
N SER A 40 -8.26 -9.79 -15.49
CA SER A 40 -9.17 -9.94 -16.63
C SER A 40 -10.65 -10.13 -16.24
N LYS A 41 -10.90 -10.48 -14.97
CA LYS A 41 -12.26 -10.66 -14.42
C LYS A 41 -12.77 -9.41 -13.67
N GLN A 42 -11.94 -8.37 -13.54
CA GLN A 42 -12.35 -7.14 -12.89
C GLN A 42 -13.20 -6.27 -13.85
N PRO A 43 -14.04 -5.36 -13.31
CA PRO A 43 -14.72 -4.37 -14.14
C PRO A 43 -13.74 -3.61 -15.04
N LYS A 44 -14.15 -3.37 -16.28
CA LYS A 44 -13.24 -2.80 -17.30
C LYS A 44 -12.67 -1.45 -16.88
N GLU A 45 -13.46 -0.60 -16.23
CA GLU A 45 -13.05 0.72 -15.77
C GLU A 45 -11.92 0.63 -14.75
N ILE A 46 -11.94 -0.40 -13.89
CA ILE A 46 -10.93 -0.62 -12.85
C ILE A 46 -9.63 -1.14 -13.47
N SER A 47 -9.74 -2.09 -14.40
CA SER A 47 -8.55 -2.62 -15.07
C SER A 47 -7.93 -1.60 -16.03
N ASP A 48 -8.74 -0.83 -16.76
CA ASP A 48 -8.25 0.25 -17.65
C ASP A 48 -7.51 1.32 -16.83
N GLU A 49 -8.02 1.69 -15.65
CA GLU A 49 -7.35 2.63 -14.76
C GLU A 49 -6.02 2.06 -14.24
N ALA A 50 -6.01 0.83 -13.74
CA ALA A 50 -4.82 0.20 -13.18
C ALA A 50 -3.72 -0.03 -14.22
N PHE A 51 -4.09 -0.35 -15.45
CA PHE A 51 -3.17 -0.63 -16.57
C PHE A 51 -2.99 0.52 -17.56
N SER A 52 -3.55 1.70 -17.28
CA SER A 52 -3.29 2.89 -18.10
C SER A 52 -1.79 3.14 -18.26
N ASP A 53 -1.38 3.53 -19.46
CA ASP A 53 0.00 3.94 -19.72
C ASP A 53 0.30 5.39 -19.27
N ASP A 54 -0.74 6.10 -18.85
CA ASP A 54 -0.61 7.48 -18.39
C ASP A 54 0.16 7.55 -17.05
N ASN A 55 1.11 8.47 -16.98
CA ASN A 55 1.87 8.78 -15.76
C ASN A 55 2.59 7.56 -15.16
N ARG A 56 3.06 6.63 -15.99
CA ARG A 56 3.96 5.57 -15.54
C ARG A 56 5.32 6.14 -15.19
N ILE A 57 5.88 5.66 -14.09
CA ILE A 57 7.22 6.05 -13.65
C ILE A 57 8.15 4.83 -13.62
N SER A 58 9.45 5.09 -13.73
CA SER A 58 10.47 4.06 -13.59
C SER A 58 10.54 3.53 -12.15
N LEU A 59 11.08 2.32 -11.95
CA LEU A 59 11.37 1.80 -10.61
C LEU A 59 12.30 2.72 -9.81
N SER A 60 13.27 3.35 -10.49
CA SER A 60 14.18 4.30 -9.84
C SER A 60 13.45 5.54 -9.31
N ASP A 61 12.51 6.09 -10.09
CA ASP A 61 11.72 7.24 -9.64
C ASP A 61 10.70 6.85 -8.57
N MET A 62 10.14 5.64 -8.65
CA MET A 62 9.31 5.07 -7.59
C MET A 62 10.06 5.08 -6.24
N ILE A 63 11.30 4.55 -6.20
CA ILE A 63 12.11 4.53 -4.98
C ILE A 63 12.37 5.94 -4.45
N LYS A 64 12.74 6.90 -5.32
CA LYS A 64 12.95 8.30 -4.91
C LYS A 64 11.70 8.89 -4.28
N ASN A 65 10.55 8.66 -4.89
CA ASN A 65 9.27 9.16 -4.40
C ASN A 65 8.88 8.52 -3.06
N ILE A 66 9.04 7.20 -2.91
CA ILE A 66 8.79 6.50 -1.66
C ILE A 66 9.71 7.04 -0.56
N ASN A 67 11.01 7.17 -0.81
CA ASN A 67 11.96 7.70 0.16
C ASN A 67 11.60 9.12 0.61
N LYS A 68 11.26 10.01 -0.33
CA LYS A 68 10.82 11.37 -0.02
C LYS A 68 9.53 11.39 0.78
N PHE A 69 8.57 10.56 0.39
CA PHE A 69 7.28 10.47 1.08
C PHE A 69 7.40 9.84 2.47
N SER A 70 8.40 8.99 2.71
CA SER A 70 8.64 8.32 3.99
C SER A 70 9.32 9.20 5.04
N VAL A 71 9.77 10.39 4.69
CA VAL A 71 10.41 11.30 5.68
C VAL A 71 9.44 11.64 6.80
N GLY A 72 9.88 11.46 8.06
CA GLY A 72 9.08 11.72 9.25
C GLY A 72 7.99 10.68 9.54
N VAL A 73 8.10 9.49 8.96
CA VAL A 73 7.20 8.36 9.23
C VAL A 73 7.81 7.46 10.29
N ASP A 74 7.08 7.24 11.38
CA ASP A 74 7.52 6.40 12.50
C ASP A 74 7.22 4.92 12.27
N VAL A 75 6.08 4.61 11.62
CA VAL A 75 5.64 3.24 11.35
C VAL A 75 5.03 3.10 9.95
N PHE A 76 5.19 1.93 9.38
CA PHE A 76 4.73 1.60 8.04
C PHE A 76 3.66 0.50 8.10
N TRP A 77 2.48 0.78 7.58
CA TRP A 77 1.37 -0.15 7.54
C TRP A 77 1.20 -0.78 6.16
N CYS A 78 0.86 -2.07 6.15
CA CYS A 78 0.41 -2.78 4.96
C CYS A 78 -0.64 -3.82 5.32
N GLN A 79 -1.25 -4.44 4.33
CA GLN A 79 -2.22 -5.52 4.55
C GLN A 79 -1.66 -6.87 4.11
N GLY A 80 -0.55 -7.28 4.73
CA GLY A 80 0.20 -8.49 4.48
C GLY A 80 1.68 -8.21 4.16
N PRO A 81 2.54 -8.07 5.19
CA PRO A 81 3.94 -7.68 5.01
C PRO A 81 4.74 -8.66 4.14
N LEU A 82 4.39 -9.91 4.14
CA LEU A 82 5.03 -10.93 3.29
C LEU A 82 4.73 -10.75 1.78
N PHE A 83 3.77 -9.90 1.42
CA PHE A 83 3.48 -9.54 0.05
C PHE A 83 4.01 -8.13 -0.26
N ASP A 84 3.44 -7.10 0.34
CA ASP A 84 3.75 -5.71 0.01
C ASP A 84 5.22 -5.37 0.29
N TYR A 85 5.71 -5.65 1.51
CA TYR A 85 7.08 -5.32 1.90
C TYR A 85 8.11 -6.24 1.27
N ALA A 86 7.80 -7.53 1.09
CA ALA A 86 8.73 -8.45 0.44
C ALA A 86 9.01 -8.03 -1.00
N ILE A 87 7.97 -7.65 -1.75
CA ILE A 87 8.10 -7.17 -3.13
C ILE A 87 8.91 -5.86 -3.18
N LEU A 88 8.57 -4.88 -2.33
CA LEU A 88 9.29 -3.61 -2.30
C LEU A 88 10.75 -3.79 -1.87
N GLN A 89 11.01 -4.57 -0.83
CA GLN A 89 12.36 -4.83 -0.33
C GLN A 89 13.23 -5.49 -1.40
N ASP A 90 12.68 -6.40 -2.18
CA ASP A 90 13.39 -7.03 -3.30
C ASP A 90 13.74 -6.00 -4.39
N ILE A 91 12.81 -5.11 -4.76
CA ILE A 91 13.08 -4.02 -5.71
C ILE A 91 14.21 -3.12 -5.20
N TYR A 92 14.15 -2.69 -3.94
CA TYR A 92 15.21 -1.87 -3.35
C TYR A 92 16.56 -2.56 -3.39
N LYS A 93 16.61 -3.85 -3.05
CA LYS A 93 17.82 -4.67 -3.11
C LYS A 93 18.38 -4.78 -4.53
N GLN A 94 17.54 -5.07 -5.51
CA GLN A 94 17.95 -5.20 -6.92
C GLN A 94 18.51 -3.88 -7.48
N LEU A 95 18.00 -2.74 -7.02
CA LEU A 95 18.48 -1.41 -7.40
C LEU A 95 19.63 -0.90 -6.53
N GLY A 96 20.15 -1.70 -5.59
CA GLY A 96 21.25 -1.33 -4.71
C GLY A 96 20.93 -0.20 -3.73
N ASN A 97 19.68 -0.03 -3.36
CA ASN A 97 19.22 1.02 -2.46
C ASN A 97 18.79 0.46 -1.10
N PRO A 98 19.05 1.16 0.02
CA PRO A 98 18.48 0.80 1.30
C PRO A 98 17.00 1.14 1.35
N VAL A 99 16.20 0.30 2.02
CA VAL A 99 14.79 0.58 2.29
C VAL A 99 14.64 1.74 3.29
N PRO A 100 13.58 2.57 3.23
CA PRO A 100 13.39 3.70 4.13
C PRO A 100 12.81 3.32 5.50
N TRP A 101 12.64 2.04 5.78
CA TRP A 101 12.10 1.52 7.04
C TRP A 101 13.08 0.56 7.72
N GLN A 102 12.88 0.40 9.04
CA GLN A 102 13.50 -0.66 9.82
C GLN A 102 12.47 -1.78 10.07
N TYR A 103 12.91 -3.03 10.28
CA TYR A 103 12.02 -4.18 10.42
C TYR A 103 10.99 -4.01 11.57
N TRP A 104 11.36 -3.29 12.64
CA TRP A 104 10.47 -3.03 13.79
C TRP A 104 9.44 -1.93 13.55
N GLN A 105 9.55 -1.17 12.46
CA GLN A 105 8.59 -0.14 12.07
C GLN A 105 7.42 -0.70 11.26
N ILE A 106 7.50 -1.94 10.80
CA ILE A 106 6.47 -2.56 9.95
C ILE A 106 5.30 -3.01 10.81
N ARG A 107 4.08 -2.73 10.34
CA ARG A 107 2.81 -3.15 10.96
C ARG A 107 1.92 -3.83 9.93
N ASP A 108 1.23 -4.87 10.38
CA ASP A 108 0.22 -5.57 9.60
C ASP A 108 -1.19 -5.14 10.02
N SER A 109 -1.89 -4.46 9.13
CA SER A 109 -3.25 -4.01 9.36
C SER A 109 -4.25 -5.17 9.49
N ARG A 110 -3.98 -6.30 8.82
CA ARG A 110 -4.83 -7.50 8.89
C ARG A 110 -4.82 -8.11 10.29
N THR A 111 -3.66 -8.16 10.93
CA THR A 111 -3.51 -8.58 12.32
C THR A 111 -4.25 -7.64 13.26
N LEU A 112 -4.08 -6.33 13.09
CA LEU A 112 -4.81 -5.34 13.91
C LEU A 112 -6.34 -5.50 13.76
N PHE A 113 -6.83 -5.65 12.54
CA PHE A 113 -8.27 -5.78 12.27
C PHE A 113 -8.88 -7.06 12.82
N SER A 114 -8.09 -8.11 13.04
CA SER A 114 -8.55 -9.36 13.65
C SER A 114 -8.84 -9.24 15.16
N LEU A 115 -8.39 -8.17 15.80
CA LEU A 115 -8.60 -7.93 17.24
C LEU A 115 -10.00 -7.36 17.56
N VAL A 116 -10.78 -7.00 16.55
CA VAL A 116 -12.13 -6.46 16.71
C VAL A 116 -13.13 -7.24 15.86
N PRO A 117 -14.42 -7.31 16.27
CA PRO A 117 -15.46 -7.92 15.45
C PRO A 117 -15.53 -7.28 14.06
N ARG A 118 -15.76 -8.10 13.05
CA ARG A 118 -15.95 -7.63 11.68
C ARG A 118 -17.24 -6.81 11.59
N ASP A 119 -17.12 -5.56 11.12
CA ASP A 119 -18.27 -4.73 10.81
C ASP A 119 -18.88 -5.20 9.48
N VAL A 120 -20.01 -5.91 9.56
CA VAL A 120 -20.70 -6.45 8.37
C VAL A 120 -21.35 -5.38 7.50
N ASN A 121 -21.53 -4.16 8.04
CA ASN A 121 -22.09 -3.03 7.32
C ASN A 121 -21.02 -2.11 6.71
N GLU A 122 -19.74 -2.42 6.91
CA GLU A 122 -18.64 -1.64 6.38
C GLU A 122 -18.60 -1.74 4.86
N LYS A 123 -19.01 -0.66 4.21
CA LYS A 123 -18.96 -0.55 2.73
C LYS A 123 -17.59 -0.06 2.31
N ARG A 124 -17.00 -0.77 1.38
CA ARG A 124 -15.75 -0.41 0.73
C ARG A 124 -16.07 0.23 -0.61
N THR A 125 -15.59 1.45 -0.82
CA THR A 125 -15.66 2.19 -2.10
C THR A 125 -14.32 2.11 -2.81
N GLY A 126 -14.28 2.31 -4.12
CA GLY A 126 -13.03 2.35 -4.89
C GLY A 126 -12.27 1.03 -4.91
N LEU A 127 -12.99 -0.11 -4.93
CA LEU A 127 -12.39 -1.45 -4.92
C LEU A 127 -11.29 -1.59 -5.99
N HIS A 128 -10.14 -2.09 -5.53
CA HIS A 128 -8.94 -2.33 -6.35
C HIS A 128 -8.21 -1.09 -6.89
N ASN A 129 -8.59 0.13 -6.48
CA ASN A 129 -7.74 1.29 -6.61
C ASN A 129 -6.79 1.33 -5.38
N ALA A 130 -5.50 1.25 -5.61
CA ALA A 130 -4.51 1.13 -4.53
C ALA A 130 -4.53 2.31 -3.56
N LEU A 131 -4.77 3.54 -4.05
CA LEU A 131 -4.84 4.73 -3.20
C LEU A 131 -6.10 4.72 -2.32
N GLU A 132 -7.25 4.41 -2.89
CA GLU A 132 -8.52 4.29 -2.15
C GLU A 132 -8.44 3.18 -1.10
N ASP A 133 -7.83 2.04 -1.45
CA ASP A 133 -7.57 0.95 -0.51
C ASP A 133 -6.69 1.39 0.66
N CYS A 134 -5.67 2.20 0.41
CA CYS A 134 -4.81 2.76 1.46
C CYS A 134 -5.57 3.75 2.36
N TYR A 135 -6.40 4.62 1.81
CA TYR A 135 -7.24 5.52 2.60
C TYR A 135 -8.23 4.73 3.48
N PHE A 136 -8.88 3.75 2.92
CA PHE A 136 -9.78 2.86 3.66
C PHE A 136 -9.06 2.17 4.83
N GLN A 137 -7.88 1.60 4.58
CA GLN A 137 -7.09 0.93 5.61
C GLN A 137 -6.64 1.91 6.70
N ALA A 138 -6.18 3.11 6.34
CA ALA A 138 -5.75 4.13 7.30
C ALA A 138 -6.90 4.54 8.25
N LYS A 139 -8.08 4.84 7.70
CA LYS A 139 -9.29 5.13 8.49
C LYS A 139 -9.69 3.97 9.41
N LYS A 140 -9.55 2.75 8.90
CA LYS A 140 -9.85 1.55 9.70
C LYS A 140 -8.86 1.36 10.84
N VAL A 141 -7.57 1.64 10.64
CA VAL A 141 -6.57 1.64 11.72
C VAL A 141 -6.97 2.66 12.80
N GLN A 142 -7.32 3.89 12.43
CA GLN A 142 -7.77 4.93 13.37
C GLN A 142 -9.02 4.49 14.16
N LYS A 143 -10.01 3.91 13.47
CA LYS A 143 -11.24 3.38 14.08
C LYS A 143 -10.92 2.29 15.11
N VAL A 144 -10.06 1.33 14.77
CA VAL A 144 -9.69 0.22 15.66
C VAL A 144 -8.86 0.73 16.84
N TYR A 145 -7.92 1.66 16.64
CA TYR A 145 -7.16 2.28 17.73
C TYR A 145 -8.09 2.95 18.74
N LYS A 146 -9.07 3.74 18.26
CA LYS A 146 -10.08 4.36 19.10
C LYS A 146 -10.91 3.33 19.86
N GLN A 147 -11.35 2.28 19.19
CA GLN A 147 -12.18 1.21 19.77
C GLN A 147 -11.44 0.44 20.87
N LEU A 148 -10.14 0.18 20.68
CA LEU A 148 -9.29 -0.52 21.65
C LEU A 148 -8.68 0.40 22.70
N GLY A 149 -8.92 1.72 22.63
CA GLY A 149 -8.37 2.70 23.56
C GLY A 149 -6.85 2.86 23.47
N ILE A 150 -6.25 2.53 22.31
CA ILE A 150 -4.82 2.66 22.08
C ILE A 150 -4.47 4.16 21.99
N LYS A 151 -3.51 4.59 22.79
CA LYS A 151 -3.05 5.98 22.88
C LYS A 151 -1.59 6.07 22.47
N ASN A 152 -1.20 7.26 22.01
CA ASN A 152 0.22 7.60 21.88
C ASN A 152 0.82 7.71 23.30
N VAL A 153 1.93 7.02 23.52
CA VAL A 153 2.64 6.99 24.84
C VAL A 153 3.90 7.84 24.71
#